data_22be094fb38524b38c76e45eea347008
#
_entry.id   22be094fb38524b38c76e45eea347008
#
_cell.length_a   1.000
_cell.length_b   1.000
_cell.length_c   1.000
_cell.angle_alpha   90.00
_cell.angle_beta   90.00
_cell.angle_gamma   90.00
#
_symmetry.space_group_name_H-M   'P 1'
#
loop_
_entity.id
_entity.type
_entity.pdbx_description
1 polymer ?
#
loop_
_entity_poly.entity_id
_entity_poly.type
_entity_poly.pdbx_seq_one_letter_code
_entity_poly.pdbx_strand_id
1 'polypeptide(L)'
;MSSKTRFIAGLAAAAVFPAAVLGQTKPNATAAEVALYEGPDRLQKLVEGAKKEGGLAIYTSAQSDDMGMLVGAFEKKYGVRVSVWRSSSENVLQRAVTEARANRFTMDIAETNGPELESMHREKILQAVKSPYLADLIPQALRPHGEWVGTRLNVFTQAYNTKAVRKEDLPKRWEDLLDPKWKGKLGIEQEDSDWLAGVMGEIGEAKGTKLFKEIVAKNGISVRKGHTLLTQLVVSGEIPLALTVYNYKAEQLKRKGAPIDWFAIGTAIARPNGIGVARRAPHPHAAVLFYDFEISPEGQKILAGRDFVPTSKKVDTPLNKIPMKFVDARVALDEFQKWEKLYADLFTKGTK
;
A
#
# COMPACT_ATOMS: atom_id res chain seq x y z
N MET A 1 32.11 0.78 94.55
CA MET A 1 30.90 1.49 94.08
C MET A 1 30.33 0.68 92.92
N SER A 2 29.17 0.08 93.15
CA SER A 2 28.54 -0.96 92.27
C SER A 2 27.62 -0.29 91.30
N SER A 3 27.70 -0.66 90.06
CA SER A 3 26.66 -0.31 89.03
C SER A 3 26.04 -1.59 88.53
N LYS A 4 24.74 -1.72 88.74
CA LYS A 4 23.93 -2.87 88.34
C LYS A 4 23.40 -2.64 86.94
N THR A 5 23.77 -3.47 85.98
CA THR A 5 23.21 -3.52 84.62
C THR A 5 21.98 -4.41 84.61
N ARG A 6 20.80 -3.85 84.23
CA ARG A 6 19.57 -4.59 84.01
C ARG A 6 19.49 -5.01 82.55
N PHE A 7 19.36 -6.34 82.30
CA PHE A 7 18.99 -6.87 80.99
C PHE A 7 17.48 -6.77 80.79
N ILE A 8 17.05 -6.16 79.70
CA ILE A 8 15.66 -6.16 79.21
C ILE A 8 15.61 -7.14 78.05
N ALA A 9 14.87 -8.23 78.18
CA ALA A 9 14.57 -9.17 77.11
C ALA A 9 13.44 -8.60 76.27
N GLY A 10 13.75 -8.23 75.04
CA GLY A 10 12.74 -7.84 74.06
C GLY A 10 12.19 -9.03 73.27
N LEU A 11 10.90 -9.32 73.42
CA LEU A 11 10.15 -10.27 72.57
C LEU A 11 10.02 -9.68 71.14
N ALA A 12 10.64 -10.30 70.15
CA ALA A 12 10.43 -9.98 68.76
C ALA A 12 9.19 -10.78 68.26
N ALA A 13 8.07 -10.10 68.04
CA ALA A 13 6.92 -10.66 67.36
C ALA A 13 7.19 -10.69 65.85
N ALA A 14 7.34 -11.87 65.26
CA ALA A 14 7.43 -12.08 63.82
C ALA A 14 6.06 -11.87 63.17
N ALA A 15 5.87 -10.76 62.49
CA ALA A 15 4.70 -10.52 61.64
C ALA A 15 4.84 -11.33 60.33
N VAL A 16 4.04 -12.39 60.19
CA VAL A 16 3.90 -13.11 58.92
C VAL A 16 3.01 -12.29 58.00
N PHE A 17 3.62 -11.60 57.02
CA PHE A 17 2.87 -11.02 55.91
C PHE A 17 2.48 -12.12 54.93
N PRO A 18 1.19 -12.25 54.55
CA PRO A 18 0.81 -13.15 53.46
C PRO A 18 1.45 -12.59 52.14
N ALA A 19 2.26 -13.42 51.50
CA ALA A 19 2.75 -13.15 50.16
C ALA A 19 1.56 -13.04 49.20
N ALA A 20 1.23 -11.84 48.76
CA ALA A 20 0.27 -11.65 47.68
C ALA A 20 0.83 -12.38 46.46
N VAL A 21 0.16 -13.46 46.06
CA VAL A 21 0.40 -14.10 44.75
C VAL A 21 0.02 -13.06 43.68
N LEU A 22 1.01 -12.35 43.19
CA LEU A 22 0.89 -11.55 41.96
C LEU A 22 0.52 -12.54 40.87
N GLY A 23 -0.75 -12.55 40.51
CA GLY A 23 -1.24 -13.32 39.36
C GLY A 23 -0.38 -12.95 38.16
N GLN A 24 0.38 -13.92 37.65
CA GLN A 24 1.10 -13.78 36.39
C GLN A 24 0.04 -13.50 35.30
N THR A 25 -0.08 -12.25 34.89
CA THR A 25 -0.82 -11.89 33.66
C THR A 25 -0.15 -12.67 32.53
N LYS A 26 -0.92 -13.58 31.89
CA LYS A 26 -0.43 -14.28 30.71
C LYS A 26 0.12 -13.22 29.75
N PRO A 27 1.34 -13.38 29.22
CA PRO A 27 1.85 -12.46 28.25
C PRO A 27 0.86 -12.36 27.09
N ASN A 28 0.66 -11.15 26.56
CA ASN A 28 -0.17 -10.96 25.38
C ASN A 28 0.32 -11.87 24.25
N ALA A 29 -0.60 -12.46 23.50
CA ALA A 29 -0.26 -13.31 22.36
C ALA A 29 0.62 -12.53 21.39
N THR A 30 1.66 -13.18 20.87
CA THR A 30 2.53 -12.56 19.86
C THR A 30 1.82 -12.43 18.52
N ALA A 31 2.28 -11.50 17.69
CA ALA A 31 1.74 -11.35 16.34
C ALA A 31 1.80 -12.67 15.53
N ALA A 32 2.85 -13.47 15.72
CA ALA A 32 2.99 -14.76 15.06
C ALA A 32 1.94 -15.79 15.52
N GLU A 33 1.69 -15.90 16.82
CA GLU A 33 0.68 -16.83 17.36
C GLU A 33 -0.72 -16.49 16.83
N VAL A 34 -1.06 -15.21 16.78
CA VAL A 34 -2.37 -14.75 16.28
C VAL A 34 -2.48 -14.92 14.77
N ALA A 35 -1.45 -14.50 14.03
CA ALA A 35 -1.46 -14.48 12.56
C ALA A 35 -1.48 -15.88 11.94
N LEU A 36 -0.84 -16.86 12.59
CA LEU A 36 -0.73 -18.22 12.08
C LEU A 36 -1.83 -19.15 12.58
N TYR A 37 -2.73 -18.66 13.43
CA TYR A 37 -3.82 -19.49 13.96
C TYR A 37 -4.89 -19.78 12.90
N GLU A 38 -5.19 -21.08 12.68
CA GLU A 38 -6.16 -21.56 11.67
C GLU A 38 -7.34 -22.34 12.29
N GLY A 39 -7.55 -22.25 13.62
CA GLY A 39 -8.64 -22.98 14.30
C GLY A 39 -10.03 -22.46 13.92
N PRO A 40 -11.09 -23.28 14.13
CA PRO A 40 -12.46 -22.94 13.72
C PRO A 40 -13.04 -21.72 14.46
N ASP A 41 -12.48 -21.36 15.60
CA ASP A 41 -12.84 -20.20 16.42
C ASP A 41 -11.98 -18.95 16.13
N ARG A 42 -11.22 -18.95 15.00
CA ARG A 42 -10.31 -17.86 14.63
C ARG A 42 -11.00 -16.49 14.66
N LEU A 43 -12.12 -16.32 13.97
CA LEU A 43 -12.83 -15.05 13.92
C LEU A 43 -13.25 -14.58 15.31
N GLN A 44 -13.78 -15.49 16.13
CA GLN A 44 -14.19 -15.14 17.49
C GLN A 44 -13.00 -14.65 18.32
N LYS A 45 -11.87 -15.36 18.30
CA LYS A 45 -10.65 -14.97 19.00
C LYS A 45 -10.11 -13.64 18.54
N LEU A 46 -10.10 -13.40 17.22
CA LEU A 46 -9.66 -12.13 16.66
C LEU A 46 -10.54 -10.97 17.14
N VAL A 47 -11.86 -11.14 17.12
CA VAL A 47 -12.80 -10.08 17.55
C VAL A 47 -12.68 -9.82 19.07
N GLU A 48 -12.62 -10.86 19.88
CA GLU A 48 -12.48 -10.73 21.34
C GLU A 48 -11.13 -10.10 21.73
N GLY A 49 -10.04 -10.54 21.07
CA GLY A 49 -8.70 -9.99 21.28
C GLY A 49 -8.61 -8.53 20.84
N ALA A 50 -9.09 -8.19 19.65
CA ALA A 50 -9.10 -6.84 19.11
C ALA A 50 -9.87 -5.85 20.00
N LYS A 51 -11.02 -6.27 20.56
CA LYS A 51 -11.77 -5.46 21.53
C LYS A 51 -11.00 -5.22 22.84
N LYS A 52 -10.22 -6.19 23.30
CA LYS A 52 -9.35 -6.04 24.48
C LYS A 52 -8.16 -5.14 24.20
N GLU A 53 -7.60 -5.20 22.99
CA GLU A 53 -6.51 -4.35 22.54
C GLU A 53 -6.97 -2.89 22.34
N GLY A 54 -8.23 -2.68 21.96
CA GLY A 54 -8.90 -1.38 21.95
C GLY A 54 -8.53 -0.46 20.77
N GLY A 55 -7.56 -0.82 19.93
CA GLY A 55 -7.13 0.01 18.82
C GLY A 55 -6.32 -0.73 17.76
N LEU A 56 -6.02 -0.01 16.66
CA LEU A 56 -5.22 -0.47 15.52
C LEU A 56 -4.52 0.73 14.91
N ALA A 57 -3.24 0.63 14.58
CA ALA A 57 -2.46 1.66 13.89
C ALA A 57 -2.07 1.21 12.48
N ILE A 58 -2.58 1.92 11.46
CA ILE A 58 -2.31 1.65 10.04
C ILE A 58 -1.38 2.72 9.48
N TYR A 59 -0.26 2.30 8.86
CA TYR A 59 0.57 3.15 8.02
C TYR A 59 0.21 2.89 6.56
N THR A 60 -0.27 3.91 5.84
CA THR A 60 -0.79 3.72 4.49
C THR A 60 -0.35 4.79 3.50
N SER A 61 -0.27 4.39 2.24
CA SER A 61 -0.14 5.30 1.10
C SER A 61 -1.48 5.55 0.37
N ALA A 62 -2.56 4.87 0.77
CA ALA A 62 -3.90 5.12 0.22
C ALA A 62 -4.37 6.55 0.49
N GLN A 63 -5.26 7.06 -0.36
CA GLN A 63 -5.88 8.35 -0.13
C GLN A 63 -6.80 8.28 1.10
N SER A 64 -6.87 9.38 1.85
CA SER A 64 -7.63 9.42 3.11
C SER A 64 -9.10 9.05 2.93
N ASP A 65 -9.73 9.49 1.84
CA ASP A 65 -11.14 9.17 1.54
C ASP A 65 -11.34 7.67 1.26
N ASP A 66 -10.38 7.05 0.56
CA ASP A 66 -10.46 5.63 0.19
C ASP A 66 -10.23 4.74 1.41
N MET A 67 -9.18 5.03 2.20
CA MET A 67 -8.91 4.33 3.45
C MET A 67 -10.03 4.56 4.48
N GLY A 68 -10.60 5.77 4.53
CA GLY A 68 -11.70 6.12 5.42
C GLY A 68 -12.95 5.25 5.22
N MET A 69 -13.22 4.81 4.00
CA MET A 69 -14.34 3.89 3.72
C MET A 69 -14.10 2.49 4.33
N LEU A 70 -12.88 1.95 4.19
CA LEU A 70 -12.52 0.67 4.79
C LEU A 70 -12.52 0.76 6.32
N VAL A 71 -11.88 1.78 6.87
CA VAL A 71 -11.80 2.03 8.31
C VAL A 71 -13.19 2.20 8.91
N GLY A 72 -14.04 3.05 8.33
CA GLY A 72 -15.39 3.28 8.85
C GLY A 72 -16.26 2.01 8.83
N ALA A 73 -16.13 1.18 7.80
CA ALA A 73 -16.84 -0.10 7.75
C ALA A 73 -16.32 -1.09 8.80
N PHE A 74 -15.00 -1.16 8.99
CA PHE A 74 -14.36 -2.00 10.01
C PHE A 74 -14.75 -1.57 11.42
N GLU A 75 -14.63 -0.29 11.75
CA GLU A 75 -15.01 0.28 13.05
C GLU A 75 -16.48 0.04 13.38
N LYS A 76 -17.36 0.28 12.39
CA LYS A 76 -18.80 0.02 12.53
C LYS A 76 -19.10 -1.45 12.81
N LYS A 77 -18.38 -2.36 12.16
CA LYS A 77 -18.62 -3.80 12.29
C LYS A 77 -18.08 -4.40 13.59
N TYR A 78 -16.89 -4.00 13.99
CA TYR A 78 -16.17 -4.66 15.07
C TYR A 78 -16.03 -3.82 16.34
N GLY A 79 -16.29 -2.50 16.27
CA GLY A 79 -16.17 -1.61 17.42
C GLY A 79 -14.72 -1.36 17.87
N VAL A 80 -13.74 -1.56 16.97
CA VAL A 80 -12.31 -1.34 17.22
C VAL A 80 -11.88 -0.06 16.54
N ARG A 81 -11.25 0.86 17.25
CA ARG A 81 -10.79 2.15 16.72
C ARG A 81 -9.56 1.98 15.84
N VAL A 82 -9.49 2.74 14.74
CA VAL A 82 -8.37 2.71 13.82
C VAL A 82 -7.70 4.08 13.72
N SER A 83 -6.41 4.12 14.04
CA SER A 83 -5.57 5.29 13.81
C SER A 83 -4.84 5.14 12.48
N VAL A 84 -5.00 6.12 11.59
CA VAL A 84 -4.38 6.10 10.26
C VAL A 84 -3.28 7.16 10.18
N TRP A 85 -2.06 6.74 9.88
CA TRP A 85 -1.01 7.63 9.44
C TRP A 85 -0.78 7.44 7.95
N ARG A 86 -0.99 8.52 7.18
CA ARG A 86 -0.91 8.51 5.72
C ARG A 86 0.28 9.32 5.22
N SER A 87 1.08 8.72 4.32
CA SER A 87 2.16 9.40 3.59
C SER A 87 2.36 8.81 2.20
N SER A 88 3.46 9.16 1.50
CA SER A 88 3.87 8.45 0.28
C SER A 88 4.37 7.03 0.63
N SER A 89 4.43 6.15 -0.37
CA SER A 89 4.88 4.77 -0.18
C SER A 89 6.31 4.70 0.38
N GLU A 90 7.20 5.52 -0.15
CA GLU A 90 8.60 5.64 0.29
C GLU A 90 8.69 6.09 1.76
N ASN A 91 7.87 7.07 2.15
CA ASN A 91 7.82 7.54 3.54
C ASN A 91 7.25 6.50 4.49
N VAL A 92 6.26 5.70 4.04
CA VAL A 92 5.71 4.57 4.81
C VAL A 92 6.82 3.55 5.08
N LEU A 93 7.58 3.16 4.04
CA LEU A 93 8.74 2.27 4.18
C LEU A 93 9.80 2.87 5.10
N GLN A 94 10.22 4.10 4.84
CA GLN A 94 11.27 4.77 5.60
C GLN A 94 10.93 4.85 7.09
N ARG A 95 9.69 5.21 7.42
CA ARG A 95 9.23 5.28 8.80
C ARG A 95 9.23 3.90 9.47
N ALA A 96 8.68 2.89 8.80
CA ALA A 96 8.63 1.52 9.34
C ALA A 96 10.05 0.98 9.62
N VAL A 97 11.00 1.18 8.70
CA VAL A 97 12.40 0.76 8.88
C VAL A 97 13.07 1.55 10.01
N THR A 98 12.88 2.86 10.06
CA THR A 98 13.49 3.71 11.10
C THR A 98 12.98 3.32 12.49
N GLU A 99 11.68 3.11 12.64
CA GLU A 99 11.07 2.70 13.90
C GLU A 99 11.54 1.30 14.32
N ALA A 100 11.60 0.36 13.37
CA ALA A 100 12.10 -1.00 13.64
C ALA A 100 13.56 -1.01 14.11
N ARG A 101 14.44 -0.24 13.45
CA ARG A 101 15.85 -0.09 13.83
C ARG A 101 16.02 0.60 15.18
N ALA A 102 15.12 1.52 15.53
CA ALA A 102 15.08 2.15 16.84
C ALA A 102 14.38 1.31 17.92
N ASN A 103 14.02 0.06 17.63
CA ASN A 103 13.26 -0.84 18.51
C ASN A 103 11.94 -0.23 19.01
N ARG A 104 11.31 0.62 18.19
CA ARG A 104 9.99 1.21 18.43
C ARG A 104 8.97 0.54 17.51
N PHE A 105 7.90 0.03 18.07
CA PHE A 105 6.88 -0.73 17.35
C PHE A 105 5.53 -0.08 17.60
N THR A 106 5.15 0.84 16.72
CA THR A 106 3.89 1.60 16.80
C THR A 106 2.95 1.25 15.64
N MET A 107 3.47 0.63 14.60
CA MET A 107 2.72 0.17 13.44
C MET A 107 2.15 -1.23 13.68
N ASP A 108 0.87 -1.42 13.42
CA ASP A 108 0.22 -2.74 13.37
C ASP A 108 0.12 -3.26 11.95
N ILE A 109 -0.24 -2.38 11.02
CA ILE A 109 -0.46 -2.67 9.59
C ILE A 109 0.34 -1.71 8.73
N ALA A 110 1.03 -2.25 7.72
CA ALA A 110 1.50 -1.52 6.55
C ALA A 110 0.56 -1.80 5.36
N GLU A 111 0.04 -0.74 4.75
CA GLU A 111 -0.79 -0.83 3.55
C GLU A 111 -0.21 0.14 2.49
N THR A 112 0.50 -0.41 1.49
CA THR A 112 1.25 0.37 0.50
C THR A 112 1.54 -0.42 -0.77
N ASN A 113 2.40 0.10 -1.66
CA ASN A 113 2.74 -0.59 -2.90
C ASN A 113 3.60 -1.84 -2.65
N GLY A 114 3.55 -2.76 -3.59
CA GLY A 114 4.23 -4.05 -3.50
C GLY A 114 5.75 -3.97 -3.30
N PRO A 115 6.51 -3.14 -4.03
CA PRO A 115 7.95 -3.02 -3.82
C PRO A 115 8.34 -2.61 -2.41
N GLU A 116 7.62 -1.66 -1.79
CA GLU A 116 7.85 -1.22 -0.42
C GLU A 116 7.50 -2.32 0.60
N LEU A 117 6.42 -3.07 0.37
CA LEU A 117 6.08 -4.23 1.21
C LEU A 117 7.13 -5.35 1.07
N GLU A 118 7.63 -5.58 -0.13
CA GLU A 118 8.72 -6.53 -0.37
C GLU A 118 10.02 -6.10 0.33
N SER A 119 10.32 -4.79 0.36
CA SER A 119 11.43 -4.24 1.14
C SER A 119 11.23 -4.47 2.64
N MET A 120 10.01 -4.23 3.17
CA MET A 120 9.69 -4.51 4.57
C MET A 120 9.79 -6.01 4.91
N HIS A 121 9.46 -6.91 3.97
CA HIS A 121 9.70 -8.34 4.12
C HIS A 121 11.20 -8.63 4.28
N ARG A 122 12.06 -8.11 3.41
CA ARG A 122 13.52 -8.29 3.46
C ARG A 122 14.14 -7.73 4.75
N GLU A 123 13.60 -6.63 5.25
CA GLU A 123 13.98 -6.03 6.56
C GLU A 123 13.36 -6.78 7.76
N LYS A 124 12.62 -7.87 7.54
CA LYS A 124 11.97 -8.70 8.57
C LYS A 124 10.98 -7.92 9.46
N ILE A 125 10.33 -6.93 8.90
CA ILE A 125 9.35 -6.08 9.61
C ILE A 125 7.97 -6.73 9.61
N LEU A 126 7.63 -7.52 8.59
CA LEU A 126 6.31 -8.11 8.40
C LEU A 126 6.23 -9.53 8.96
N GLN A 127 5.01 -9.98 9.26
CA GLN A 127 4.64 -11.29 9.78
C GLN A 127 3.81 -12.05 8.75
N ALA A 128 4.15 -13.31 8.50
CA ALA A 128 3.31 -14.18 7.67
C ALA A 128 1.93 -14.39 8.30
N VAL A 129 0.89 -14.30 7.49
CA VAL A 129 -0.52 -14.42 7.94
C VAL A 129 -1.18 -15.59 7.23
N LYS A 130 -1.87 -16.43 8.00
CA LYS A 130 -2.80 -17.43 7.51
C LYS A 130 -4.21 -16.85 7.57
N SER A 131 -4.89 -16.81 6.41
CA SER A 131 -6.25 -16.29 6.31
C SER A 131 -7.10 -17.19 5.44
N PRO A 132 -8.36 -17.46 5.81
CA PRO A 132 -9.26 -18.26 4.98
C PRO A 132 -9.59 -17.58 3.63
N TYR A 133 -9.36 -16.28 3.52
CA TYR A 133 -9.65 -15.51 2.30
C TYR A 133 -8.52 -15.52 1.26
N LEU A 134 -7.32 -16.01 1.60
CA LEU A 134 -6.18 -16.06 0.65
C LEU A 134 -6.51 -16.89 -0.60
N ALA A 135 -7.27 -17.97 -0.45
CA ALA A 135 -7.70 -18.82 -1.57
C ALA A 135 -8.61 -18.10 -2.59
N ASP A 136 -9.24 -17.01 -2.18
CA ASP A 136 -10.13 -16.22 -3.03
C ASP A 136 -9.39 -15.18 -3.88
N LEU A 137 -8.10 -14.96 -3.63
CA LEU A 137 -7.31 -13.96 -4.33
C LEU A 137 -6.72 -14.51 -5.64
N ILE A 138 -6.44 -13.61 -6.59
CA ILE A 138 -5.69 -13.96 -7.80
C ILE A 138 -4.26 -14.37 -7.45
N PRO A 139 -3.62 -15.27 -8.22
CA PRO A 139 -2.26 -15.72 -7.94
C PRO A 139 -1.24 -14.59 -7.83
N GLN A 140 -1.40 -13.53 -8.64
CA GLN A 140 -0.52 -12.37 -8.66
C GLN A 140 -0.56 -11.53 -7.37
N ALA A 141 -1.59 -11.69 -6.55
CA ALA A 141 -1.69 -11.03 -5.24
C ALA A 141 -0.91 -11.78 -4.15
N LEU A 142 -0.66 -13.07 -4.34
CA LEU A 142 -0.05 -13.93 -3.33
C LEU A 142 1.48 -13.88 -3.38
N ARG A 143 2.11 -14.00 -2.21
CA ARG A 143 3.58 -14.08 -2.06
C ARG A 143 3.97 -15.41 -1.42
N PRO A 144 5.06 -16.07 -1.89
CA PRO A 144 5.50 -17.36 -1.32
C PRO A 144 5.81 -17.28 0.17
N HIS A 145 6.31 -16.15 0.67
CA HIS A 145 6.64 -15.92 2.08
C HIS A 145 5.41 -15.60 2.96
N GLY A 146 4.25 -15.26 2.37
CA GLY A 146 3.00 -14.98 3.09
C GLY A 146 2.99 -13.76 4.02
N GLU A 147 4.04 -12.91 4.00
CA GLU A 147 4.17 -11.77 4.93
C GLU A 147 3.41 -10.52 4.46
N TRP A 148 3.05 -10.46 3.19
CA TRP A 148 2.12 -9.48 2.65
C TRP A 148 1.31 -10.06 1.49
N VAL A 149 0.19 -9.44 1.18
CA VAL A 149 -0.69 -9.84 0.08
C VAL A 149 -1.22 -8.61 -0.65
N GLY A 150 -1.41 -8.73 -1.96
CA GLY A 150 -2.05 -7.67 -2.74
C GLY A 150 -3.54 -7.59 -2.43
N THR A 151 -4.03 -6.40 -2.12
CA THR A 151 -5.46 -6.14 -1.85
C THR A 151 -6.16 -5.52 -3.06
N ARG A 152 -5.41 -4.77 -3.86
CA ARG A 152 -5.88 -4.12 -5.09
C ARG A 152 -4.73 -3.93 -6.08
N LEU A 153 -5.09 -3.58 -7.31
CA LEU A 153 -4.14 -3.23 -8.35
C LEU A 153 -4.19 -1.73 -8.63
N ASN A 154 -3.04 -1.08 -8.63
CA ASN A 154 -2.85 0.23 -9.20
C ASN A 154 -2.52 0.04 -10.69
N VAL A 155 -3.47 0.35 -11.56
CA VAL A 155 -3.31 0.18 -13.00
C VAL A 155 -2.87 1.51 -13.60
N PHE A 156 -1.68 1.53 -14.17
CA PHE A 156 -1.17 2.69 -14.89
C PHE A 156 -1.86 2.81 -16.23
N THR A 157 -2.48 3.94 -16.46
CA THR A 157 -3.16 4.29 -17.70
C THR A 157 -2.78 5.69 -18.15
N GLN A 158 -3.09 6.04 -19.40
CA GLN A 158 -3.03 7.40 -19.87
C GLN A 158 -4.35 8.10 -19.54
N ALA A 159 -4.27 9.36 -19.09
CA ALA A 159 -5.45 10.18 -18.85
C ALA A 159 -5.38 11.47 -19.64
N TYR A 160 -6.52 11.91 -20.15
CA TYR A 160 -6.60 13.11 -20.97
C TYR A 160 -7.76 14.02 -20.55
N ASN A 161 -7.59 15.32 -20.80
CA ASN A 161 -8.65 16.30 -20.63
C ASN A 161 -9.61 16.22 -21.83
N THR A 162 -10.87 15.88 -21.61
CA THR A 162 -11.86 15.66 -22.67
C THR A 162 -12.30 16.94 -23.41
N LYS A 163 -11.97 18.12 -22.85
CA LYS A 163 -12.20 19.42 -23.52
C LYS A 163 -11.00 19.85 -24.36
N ALA A 164 -9.79 19.37 -24.04
CA ALA A 164 -8.55 19.75 -24.72
C ALA A 164 -8.12 18.75 -25.80
N VAL A 165 -8.51 17.47 -25.66
CA VAL A 165 -8.14 16.38 -26.57
C VAL A 165 -9.39 15.60 -26.94
N ARG A 166 -9.62 15.42 -28.24
CA ARG A 166 -10.73 14.61 -28.74
C ARG A 166 -10.35 13.12 -28.66
N LYS A 167 -11.32 12.26 -28.44
CA LYS A 167 -11.11 10.81 -28.29
C LYS A 167 -10.49 10.17 -29.53
N GLU A 168 -10.88 10.61 -30.71
CA GLU A 168 -10.36 10.15 -32.02
C GLU A 168 -8.90 10.53 -32.27
N ASP A 169 -8.39 11.56 -31.56
CA ASP A 169 -7.01 12.03 -31.68
C ASP A 169 -6.03 11.34 -30.73
N LEU A 170 -6.53 10.45 -29.85
CA LEU A 170 -5.72 9.77 -28.86
C LEU A 170 -4.67 8.84 -29.53
N PRO A 171 -3.46 8.74 -28.95
CA PRO A 171 -2.42 7.85 -29.44
C PRO A 171 -2.85 6.39 -29.22
N LYS A 172 -2.63 5.55 -30.23
CA LYS A 172 -2.91 4.11 -30.18
C LYS A 172 -1.64 3.30 -29.90
N ARG A 173 -0.48 3.85 -30.20
CA ARG A 173 0.86 3.29 -29.99
C ARG A 173 1.76 4.36 -29.40
N TRP A 174 2.83 3.95 -28.75
CA TRP A 174 3.80 4.86 -28.16
C TRP A 174 4.46 5.76 -29.22
N GLU A 175 4.67 5.27 -30.44
CA GLU A 175 5.21 6.01 -31.57
C GLU A 175 4.31 7.20 -31.98
N ASP A 176 3.00 7.12 -31.76
CA ASP A 176 2.06 8.21 -32.09
C ASP A 176 2.30 9.47 -31.23
N LEU A 177 3.02 9.34 -30.10
CA LEU A 177 3.45 10.46 -29.28
C LEU A 177 4.58 11.29 -29.91
N LEU A 178 5.18 10.84 -31.03
CA LEU A 178 6.13 11.62 -31.81
C LEU A 178 5.45 12.71 -32.68
N ASP A 179 4.13 12.66 -32.84
CA ASP A 179 3.39 13.67 -33.58
C ASP A 179 3.56 15.06 -32.93
N PRO A 180 3.94 16.12 -33.69
CA PRO A 180 4.07 17.49 -33.19
C PRO A 180 2.83 18.07 -32.50
N LYS A 181 1.64 17.52 -32.76
CA LYS A 181 0.41 17.91 -32.03
C LYS A 181 0.50 17.75 -30.51
N TRP A 182 1.42 16.91 -30.02
CA TRP A 182 1.65 16.67 -28.60
C TRP A 182 2.65 17.63 -27.96
N LYS A 183 3.27 18.55 -28.74
CA LYS A 183 4.25 19.48 -28.21
C LYS A 183 3.68 20.32 -27.07
N GLY A 184 4.34 20.26 -25.89
CA GLY A 184 3.94 20.96 -24.67
C GLY A 184 2.68 20.42 -23.99
N LYS A 185 2.14 19.25 -24.41
CA LYS A 185 0.88 18.69 -23.91
C LYS A 185 1.04 17.44 -23.05
N LEU A 186 2.26 16.89 -22.95
CA LEU A 186 2.52 15.65 -22.26
C LEU A 186 2.90 15.87 -20.80
N GLY A 187 2.40 15.01 -19.93
CA GLY A 187 2.80 14.95 -18.52
C GLY A 187 3.07 13.54 -18.04
N ILE A 188 3.91 13.40 -17.02
CA ILE A 188 4.25 12.13 -16.42
C ILE A 188 4.47 12.31 -14.90
N GLU A 189 4.21 11.27 -14.11
CA GLU A 189 4.57 11.24 -12.70
C GLU A 189 6.09 11.03 -12.53
N GLN A 190 6.67 11.51 -11.45
CA GLN A 190 8.12 11.58 -11.26
C GLN A 190 8.77 10.23 -10.93
N GLU A 191 8.07 9.29 -10.30
CA GLU A 191 8.64 8.12 -9.60
C GLU A 191 8.12 6.77 -10.16
N ASP A 192 7.54 6.74 -11.38
CA ASP A 192 6.95 5.54 -11.98
C ASP A 192 7.97 4.67 -12.76
N SER A 193 9.13 4.40 -12.16
CA SER A 193 10.19 3.61 -12.79
C SER A 193 9.79 2.14 -13.05
N ASP A 194 8.91 1.57 -12.25
CA ASP A 194 8.37 0.22 -12.44
C ASP A 194 7.35 0.15 -13.60
N TRP A 195 6.58 1.22 -13.84
CA TRP A 195 5.81 1.36 -15.07
C TRP A 195 6.71 1.35 -16.29
N LEU A 196 7.79 2.14 -16.26
CA LEU A 196 8.76 2.17 -17.35
C LEU A 196 9.34 0.79 -17.62
N ALA A 197 9.74 0.06 -16.56
CA ALA A 197 10.23 -1.31 -16.67
C ALA A 197 9.21 -2.24 -17.35
N GLY A 198 7.93 -2.10 -17.00
CA GLY A 198 6.84 -2.84 -17.63
C GLY A 198 6.70 -2.55 -19.13
N VAL A 199 6.72 -1.28 -19.52
CA VAL A 199 6.64 -0.83 -20.92
C VAL A 199 7.88 -1.28 -21.70
N MET A 200 9.08 -1.11 -21.12
CA MET A 200 10.34 -1.56 -21.77
C MET A 200 10.39 -3.07 -21.98
N GLY A 201 9.81 -3.84 -21.07
CA GLY A 201 9.65 -5.28 -21.22
C GLY A 201 8.67 -5.70 -22.33
N GLU A 202 7.82 -4.80 -22.82
CA GLU A 202 6.88 -5.03 -23.91
C GLU A 202 7.47 -4.63 -25.27
N ILE A 203 8.07 -3.45 -25.36
CA ILE A 203 8.57 -2.89 -26.63
C ILE A 203 10.05 -3.10 -26.87
N GLY A 204 10.77 -3.62 -25.88
CA GLY A 204 12.24 -3.80 -25.87
C GLY A 204 12.97 -2.57 -25.33
N GLU A 205 13.93 -2.77 -24.42
CA GLU A 205 14.61 -1.68 -23.69
C GLU A 205 15.33 -0.70 -24.62
N ALA A 206 16.10 -1.20 -25.60
CA ALA A 206 16.84 -0.35 -26.53
C ALA A 206 15.89 0.49 -27.40
N LYS A 207 14.85 -0.14 -27.97
CA LYS A 207 13.83 0.52 -28.79
C LYS A 207 13.05 1.55 -27.97
N GLY A 208 12.59 1.18 -26.77
CA GLY A 208 11.84 2.05 -25.89
C GLY A 208 12.64 3.25 -25.42
N THR A 209 13.90 3.04 -25.02
CA THR A 209 14.81 4.13 -24.61
C THR A 209 15.00 5.15 -25.74
N LYS A 210 15.24 4.69 -26.98
CA LYS A 210 15.35 5.59 -28.14
C LYS A 210 14.06 6.36 -28.36
N LEU A 211 12.91 5.64 -28.36
CA LEU A 211 11.60 6.22 -28.59
C LEU A 211 11.24 7.33 -27.59
N PHE A 212 11.37 7.04 -26.27
CA PHE A 212 11.03 8.05 -25.26
C PHE A 212 11.99 9.23 -25.25
N LYS A 213 13.29 9.03 -25.56
CA LYS A 213 14.21 10.16 -25.80
C LYS A 213 13.75 11.05 -26.94
N GLU A 214 13.31 10.47 -28.05
CA GLU A 214 12.81 11.22 -29.21
C GLU A 214 11.51 11.96 -28.88
N ILE A 215 10.56 11.32 -28.15
CA ILE A 215 9.31 11.96 -27.70
C ILE A 215 9.62 13.19 -26.84
N VAL A 216 10.49 13.04 -25.82
CA VAL A 216 10.86 14.15 -24.94
C VAL A 216 11.59 15.26 -25.68
N ALA A 217 12.51 14.92 -26.59
CA ALA A 217 13.26 15.90 -27.37
C ALA A 217 12.35 16.70 -28.31
N LYS A 218 11.35 16.07 -28.94
CA LYS A 218 10.45 16.72 -29.90
C LYS A 218 9.33 17.51 -29.22
N ASN A 219 8.69 16.90 -28.24
CA ASN A 219 7.42 17.39 -27.71
C ASN A 219 7.52 17.92 -26.28
N GLY A 220 8.61 17.64 -25.57
CA GLY A 220 8.74 17.91 -24.15
C GLY A 220 7.83 17.03 -23.31
N ILE A 221 8.10 17.00 -22.01
CA ILE A 221 7.22 16.34 -21.03
C ILE A 221 7.27 17.10 -19.72
N SER A 222 6.12 17.31 -19.10
CA SER A 222 5.98 17.95 -17.79
C SER A 222 6.01 16.89 -16.71
N VAL A 223 7.05 16.89 -15.87
CA VAL A 223 7.20 15.94 -14.76
C VAL A 223 6.56 16.52 -13.50
N ARG A 224 5.72 15.75 -12.84
CA ARG A 224 5.02 16.16 -11.61
C ARG A 224 5.13 15.09 -10.53
N LYS A 225 5.38 15.52 -9.29
CA LYS A 225 5.44 14.60 -8.17
C LYS A 225 4.04 14.35 -7.60
N GLY A 226 3.61 13.10 -7.65
CA GLY A 226 2.36 12.60 -7.11
C GLY A 226 1.22 12.51 -8.12
N HIS A 227 0.67 11.30 -8.26
CA HIS A 227 -0.46 11.01 -9.16
C HIS A 227 -1.68 11.89 -8.93
N THR A 228 -1.92 12.32 -7.68
CA THR A 228 -3.04 13.22 -7.37
C THR A 228 -2.87 14.57 -8.04
N LEU A 229 -1.67 15.17 -7.92
CA LEU A 229 -1.38 16.43 -8.59
C LEU A 229 -1.46 16.29 -10.11
N LEU A 230 -0.80 15.27 -10.67
CA LEU A 230 -0.82 15.03 -12.11
C LEU A 230 -2.25 14.90 -12.66
N THR A 231 -3.12 14.13 -11.94
CA THR A 231 -4.51 13.96 -12.34
C THR A 231 -5.31 15.28 -12.28
N GLN A 232 -5.06 16.13 -11.27
CA GLN A 232 -5.69 17.45 -11.15
C GLN A 232 -5.25 18.40 -12.29
N LEU A 233 -3.99 18.33 -12.70
CA LEU A 233 -3.48 19.11 -13.83
C LEU A 233 -4.08 18.64 -15.17
N VAL A 234 -4.44 17.35 -15.29
CA VAL A 234 -5.25 16.89 -16.42
C VAL A 234 -6.66 17.47 -16.37
N VAL A 235 -7.31 17.47 -15.22
CA VAL A 235 -8.65 18.04 -15.05
C VAL A 235 -8.67 19.53 -15.36
N SER A 236 -7.67 20.29 -14.93
CA SER A 236 -7.57 21.74 -15.23
C SER A 236 -7.27 22.04 -16.71
N GLY A 237 -6.72 21.07 -17.44
CA GLY A 237 -6.25 21.24 -18.84
C GLY A 237 -4.83 21.79 -18.96
N GLU A 238 -4.12 22.04 -17.84
CA GLU A 238 -2.69 22.42 -17.86
C GLU A 238 -1.83 21.34 -18.49
N ILE A 239 -2.17 20.07 -18.22
CA ILE A 239 -1.59 18.90 -18.89
C ILE A 239 -2.69 18.20 -19.68
N PRO A 240 -2.78 18.40 -21.00
CA PRO A 240 -3.83 17.80 -21.82
C PRO A 240 -3.82 16.27 -21.85
N LEU A 241 -2.62 15.64 -21.76
CA LEU A 241 -2.41 14.19 -21.80
C LEU A 241 -1.33 13.78 -20.79
N ALA A 242 -1.70 13.03 -19.78
CA ALA A 242 -0.75 12.41 -18.85
C ALA A 242 -0.49 10.94 -19.23
N LEU A 243 0.78 10.50 -19.13
CA LEU A 243 1.22 9.16 -19.52
C LEU A 243 1.08 8.13 -18.40
N THR A 244 1.13 8.55 -17.13
CA THR A 244 1.05 7.66 -15.97
C THR A 244 0.06 8.22 -14.93
N VAL A 245 -1.18 7.81 -15.04
CA VAL A 245 -2.22 8.07 -14.02
C VAL A 245 -2.81 6.74 -13.59
N TYR A 246 -3.12 6.56 -12.33
CA TYR A 246 -3.89 5.41 -11.92
C TYR A 246 -5.33 5.52 -12.41
N ASN A 247 -5.82 4.48 -13.08
CA ASN A 247 -7.16 4.43 -13.68
C ASN A 247 -8.26 4.85 -12.69
N TYR A 248 -8.21 4.37 -11.44
CA TYR A 248 -9.22 4.68 -10.42
C TYR A 248 -9.32 6.19 -10.11
N LYS A 249 -8.18 6.91 -10.14
CA LYS A 249 -8.19 8.37 -9.91
C LYS A 249 -8.91 9.12 -11.00
N ALA A 250 -8.65 8.75 -12.25
CA ALA A 250 -9.34 9.35 -13.40
C ALA A 250 -10.84 8.99 -13.38
N GLU A 251 -11.18 7.74 -13.07
CA GLU A 251 -12.57 7.28 -13.01
C GLU A 251 -13.36 7.95 -11.88
N GLN A 252 -12.78 8.10 -10.68
CA GLN A 252 -13.40 8.83 -9.57
C GLN A 252 -13.72 10.28 -9.91
N LEU A 253 -12.83 10.97 -10.61
CA LEU A 253 -13.05 12.36 -11.03
C LEU A 253 -14.04 12.46 -12.19
N LYS A 254 -13.97 11.55 -13.16
CA LYS A 254 -14.94 11.42 -14.25
C LYS A 254 -16.37 11.24 -13.71
N ARG A 255 -16.57 10.36 -12.73
CA ARG A 255 -17.88 10.17 -12.07
C ARG A 255 -18.39 11.42 -11.34
N LYS A 256 -17.48 12.29 -10.89
CA LYS A 256 -17.82 13.59 -10.32
C LYS A 256 -18.07 14.69 -11.38
N GLY A 257 -18.07 14.34 -12.66
CA GLY A 257 -18.30 15.26 -13.77
C GLY A 257 -17.09 16.07 -14.20
N ALA A 258 -15.88 15.73 -13.74
CA ALA A 258 -14.66 16.40 -14.21
C ALA A 258 -14.37 16.08 -15.69
N PRO A 259 -13.78 17.01 -16.46
CA PRO A 259 -13.46 16.81 -17.86
C PRO A 259 -12.23 15.93 -18.06
N ILE A 260 -12.26 14.71 -17.59
CA ILE A 260 -11.20 13.72 -17.67
C ILE A 260 -11.73 12.37 -18.12
N ASP A 261 -10.96 11.67 -18.95
CA ASP A 261 -11.16 10.25 -19.23
C ASP A 261 -9.80 9.56 -19.34
N TRP A 262 -9.79 8.25 -19.43
CA TRP A 262 -8.57 7.45 -19.46
C TRP A 262 -8.63 6.36 -20.53
N PHE A 263 -7.46 5.87 -20.95
CA PHE A 263 -7.29 4.80 -21.92
C PHE A 263 -5.94 4.12 -21.69
N ALA A 264 -5.66 3.05 -22.43
CA ALA A 264 -4.36 2.37 -22.39
C ALA A 264 -3.71 2.39 -23.78
N ILE A 265 -2.42 2.71 -23.84
CA ILE A 265 -1.57 2.48 -25.01
C ILE A 265 -0.95 1.10 -24.83
N GLY A 266 -1.35 0.13 -25.67
CA GLY A 266 -0.92 -1.26 -25.51
C GLY A 266 -1.52 -1.92 -24.28
N THR A 267 -0.76 -2.82 -23.65
CA THR A 267 -1.14 -3.50 -22.40
C THR A 267 -0.94 -2.57 -21.21
N ALA A 268 -1.94 -2.42 -20.35
CA ALA A 268 -1.81 -1.63 -19.13
C ALA A 268 -0.83 -2.30 -18.16
N ILE A 269 0.01 -1.52 -17.49
CA ILE A 269 0.90 -2.02 -16.43
C ILE A 269 0.16 -1.94 -15.10
N ALA A 270 0.14 -3.02 -14.35
CA ALA A 270 -0.54 -3.12 -13.07
C ALA A 270 0.45 -3.43 -11.94
N ARG A 271 0.44 -2.61 -10.92
CA ARG A 271 1.25 -2.79 -9.71
C ARG A 271 0.35 -3.20 -8.54
N PRO A 272 0.63 -4.34 -7.86
CA PRO A 272 -0.07 -4.67 -6.63
C PRO A 272 0.17 -3.59 -5.56
N ASN A 273 -0.91 -3.14 -4.94
CA ASN A 273 -0.91 -2.47 -3.67
C ASN A 273 -1.47 -3.47 -2.66
N GLY A 274 -0.91 -3.53 -1.46
CA GLY A 274 -1.21 -4.63 -0.56
C GLY A 274 -1.13 -4.27 0.90
N ILE A 275 -1.32 -5.30 1.73
CA ILE A 275 -1.37 -5.21 3.19
C ILE A 275 -0.40 -6.23 3.82
N GLY A 276 0.29 -5.82 4.87
CA GLY A 276 1.13 -6.67 5.71
C GLY A 276 0.93 -6.37 7.19
N VAL A 277 0.92 -7.39 8.03
CA VAL A 277 0.88 -7.26 9.49
C VAL A 277 2.29 -7.09 10.01
N ALA A 278 2.52 -6.13 10.91
CA ALA A 278 3.83 -5.95 11.53
C ALA A 278 4.19 -7.15 12.42
N ARG A 279 5.45 -7.63 12.33
CA ARG A 279 5.95 -8.77 13.12
C ARG A 279 5.88 -8.53 14.62
N ARG A 280 5.96 -7.27 15.03
CA ARG A 280 5.87 -6.84 16.43
C ARG A 280 4.71 -5.86 16.61
N ALA A 281 3.57 -6.16 15.98
CA ALA A 281 2.35 -5.38 16.11
C ALA A 281 1.96 -5.23 17.58
N PRO A 282 1.73 -3.99 18.08
CA PRO A 282 1.22 -3.77 19.44
C PRO A 282 -0.18 -4.36 19.65
N HIS A 283 -0.99 -4.43 18.59
CA HIS A 283 -2.38 -4.90 18.64
C HIS A 283 -2.58 -6.04 17.62
N PRO A 284 -2.00 -7.24 17.88
CA PRO A 284 -1.92 -8.31 16.89
C PRO A 284 -3.29 -8.87 16.48
N HIS A 285 -4.28 -8.93 17.38
CA HIS A 285 -5.61 -9.41 17.03
C HIS A 285 -6.34 -8.40 16.15
N ALA A 286 -6.27 -7.10 16.46
CA ALA A 286 -6.85 -6.05 15.66
C ALA A 286 -6.19 -5.97 14.28
N ALA A 287 -4.87 -6.13 14.21
CA ALA A 287 -4.11 -6.16 12.96
C ALA A 287 -4.55 -7.31 12.05
N VAL A 288 -4.59 -8.53 12.56
CA VAL A 288 -4.98 -9.70 11.77
C VAL A 288 -6.47 -9.66 11.41
N LEU A 289 -7.32 -9.11 12.28
CA LEU A 289 -8.74 -8.93 12.00
C LEU A 289 -8.96 -7.93 10.85
N PHE A 290 -8.20 -6.81 10.82
CA PHE A 290 -8.26 -5.84 9.74
C PHE A 290 -7.70 -6.40 8.44
N TYR A 291 -6.59 -7.15 8.49
CA TYR A 291 -6.04 -7.86 7.35
C TYR A 291 -7.08 -8.81 6.72
N ASP A 292 -7.71 -9.66 7.55
CA ASP A 292 -8.77 -10.58 7.09
C ASP A 292 -9.97 -9.81 6.52
N PHE A 293 -10.35 -8.69 7.14
CA PHE A 293 -11.45 -7.84 6.68
C PHE A 293 -11.18 -7.23 5.30
N GLU A 294 -9.99 -6.65 5.07
CA GLU A 294 -9.67 -5.99 3.80
C GLU A 294 -9.65 -6.97 2.63
N ILE A 295 -9.14 -8.20 2.84
CA ILE A 295 -9.13 -9.23 1.77
C ILE A 295 -10.41 -10.08 1.72
N SER A 296 -11.35 -9.90 2.64
CA SER A 296 -12.66 -10.56 2.61
C SER A 296 -13.51 -10.07 1.44
N PRO A 297 -14.56 -10.80 1.04
CA PRO A 297 -15.51 -10.32 0.02
C PRO A 297 -16.12 -8.94 0.34
N GLU A 298 -16.29 -8.61 1.62
CA GLU A 298 -16.81 -7.31 2.06
C GLU A 298 -15.80 -6.19 1.81
N GLY A 299 -14.57 -6.31 2.29
CA GLY A 299 -13.50 -5.32 2.09
C GLY A 299 -13.20 -5.13 0.59
N GLN A 300 -13.15 -6.22 -0.17
CA GLN A 300 -12.90 -6.19 -1.60
C GLN A 300 -14.04 -5.50 -2.39
N LYS A 301 -15.30 -5.63 -1.95
CA LYS A 301 -16.42 -4.86 -2.52
C LYS A 301 -16.33 -3.37 -2.21
N ILE A 302 -15.84 -3.00 -1.02
CA ILE A 302 -15.59 -1.59 -0.68
C ILE A 302 -14.54 -1.01 -1.62
N LEU A 303 -13.41 -1.73 -1.84
CA LEU A 303 -12.37 -1.31 -2.78
C LEU A 303 -12.91 -1.18 -4.21
N ALA A 304 -13.69 -2.16 -4.69
CA ALA A 304 -14.33 -2.09 -6.00
C ALA A 304 -15.29 -0.89 -6.14
N GLY A 305 -16.04 -0.58 -5.08
CA GLY A 305 -16.93 0.60 -5.02
C GLY A 305 -16.18 1.94 -5.07
N ARG A 306 -14.86 1.92 -4.84
CA ARG A 306 -13.94 3.05 -4.99
C ARG A 306 -13.16 3.03 -6.30
N ASP A 307 -13.62 2.30 -7.30
CA ASP A 307 -13.02 2.18 -8.63
C ASP A 307 -11.62 1.52 -8.65
N PHE A 308 -11.23 0.86 -7.56
CA PHE A 308 -10.04 0.01 -7.57
C PHE A 308 -10.31 -1.31 -8.29
N VAL A 309 -9.24 -1.91 -8.82
CA VAL A 309 -9.27 -3.28 -9.30
C VAL A 309 -8.98 -4.20 -8.11
N PRO A 310 -10.00 -4.92 -7.56
CA PRO A 310 -9.81 -5.80 -6.42
C PRO A 310 -9.01 -7.04 -6.83
N THR A 311 -8.33 -7.66 -5.87
CA THR A 311 -7.61 -8.91 -6.11
C THR A 311 -8.43 -10.16 -5.86
N SER A 312 -9.61 -10.02 -5.30
CA SER A 312 -10.53 -11.15 -5.07
C SER A 312 -11.19 -11.63 -6.35
N LYS A 313 -11.08 -12.92 -6.64
CA LYS A 313 -11.80 -13.62 -7.74
C LYS A 313 -13.33 -13.62 -7.55
N LYS A 314 -13.80 -13.31 -6.34
CA LYS A 314 -15.24 -13.27 -6.00
C LYS A 314 -15.88 -11.89 -6.20
N VAL A 315 -15.09 -10.89 -6.56
CA VAL A 315 -15.57 -9.52 -6.81
C VAL A 315 -15.24 -9.15 -8.25
N ASP A 316 -16.26 -9.19 -9.11
CA ASP A 316 -16.12 -8.81 -10.52
C ASP A 316 -16.38 -7.32 -10.70
N THR A 317 -15.53 -6.67 -11.50
CA THR A 317 -15.70 -5.29 -11.96
C THR A 317 -15.35 -5.21 -13.45
N PRO A 318 -15.89 -4.24 -14.21
CA PRO A 318 -15.47 -4.02 -15.60
C PRO A 318 -13.94 -3.84 -15.74
N LEU A 319 -13.28 -3.34 -14.68
CA LEU A 319 -11.86 -3.07 -14.65
C LEU A 319 -11.00 -4.35 -14.62
N ASN A 320 -11.54 -5.47 -14.11
CA ASN A 320 -10.85 -6.77 -14.12
C ASN A 320 -10.65 -7.33 -15.54
N LYS A 321 -11.38 -6.79 -16.54
CA LYS A 321 -11.33 -7.24 -17.95
C LYS A 321 -10.31 -6.49 -18.80
N ILE A 322 -9.62 -5.48 -18.24
CA ILE A 322 -8.56 -4.75 -18.93
C ILE A 322 -7.33 -5.66 -19.08
N PRO A 323 -6.77 -5.81 -20.29
CA PRO A 323 -5.51 -6.53 -20.47
C PRO A 323 -4.40 -5.87 -19.65
N MET A 324 -3.78 -6.62 -18.71
CA MET A 324 -2.78 -6.10 -17.78
C MET A 324 -1.56 -6.98 -17.73
N LYS A 325 -0.38 -6.33 -17.67
CA LYS A 325 0.90 -6.95 -17.31
C LYS A 325 1.22 -6.55 -15.87
N PHE A 326 1.53 -7.55 -15.06
CA PHE A 326 1.79 -7.32 -13.64
C PHE A 326 3.26 -7.01 -13.38
N VAL A 327 3.50 -5.99 -12.57
CA VAL A 327 4.81 -5.72 -11.98
C VAL A 327 5.10 -6.80 -10.93
N ASP A 328 6.21 -7.53 -11.08
CA ASP A 328 6.72 -8.37 -10.00
C ASP A 328 7.46 -7.48 -8.99
N ALA A 329 6.94 -7.42 -7.77
CA ALA A 329 7.47 -6.53 -6.72
C ALA A 329 8.93 -6.84 -6.35
N ARG A 330 9.37 -8.11 -6.47
CA ARG A 330 10.76 -8.52 -6.22
C ARG A 330 11.69 -7.99 -7.31
N VAL A 331 11.30 -8.21 -8.57
CA VAL A 331 12.06 -7.72 -9.73
C VAL A 331 12.13 -6.20 -9.72
N ALA A 332 11.01 -5.53 -9.44
CA ALA A 332 10.96 -4.07 -9.33
C ALA A 332 11.91 -3.54 -8.26
N LEU A 333 12.02 -4.23 -7.12
CA LEU A 333 12.96 -3.87 -6.05
C LEU A 333 14.41 -4.20 -6.42
N ASP A 334 14.68 -5.37 -7.00
CA ASP A 334 16.04 -5.81 -7.37
C ASP A 334 16.64 -4.93 -8.48
N GLU A 335 15.81 -4.51 -9.43
CA GLU A 335 16.23 -3.68 -10.57
C GLU A 335 15.94 -2.17 -10.34
N PHE A 336 15.52 -1.76 -9.14
CA PHE A 336 15.08 -0.40 -8.84
C PHE A 336 16.07 0.66 -9.31
N GLN A 337 17.35 0.54 -8.95
CA GLN A 337 18.39 1.51 -9.30
C GLN A 337 18.57 1.66 -10.82
N LYS A 338 18.47 0.55 -11.58
CA LYS A 338 18.55 0.55 -13.04
C LYS A 338 17.40 1.37 -13.63
N TRP A 339 16.19 1.05 -13.22
CA TRP A 339 14.99 1.66 -13.79
C TRP A 339 14.79 3.10 -13.32
N GLU A 340 15.10 3.40 -12.07
CA GLU A 340 15.11 4.77 -11.55
C GLU A 340 16.09 5.66 -12.31
N LYS A 341 17.32 5.16 -12.51
CA LYS A 341 18.32 5.89 -13.29
C LYS A 341 17.85 6.14 -14.73
N LEU A 342 17.33 5.11 -15.41
CA LEU A 342 16.83 5.25 -16.77
C LEU A 342 15.65 6.22 -16.84
N TYR A 343 14.72 6.13 -15.89
CA TYR A 343 13.57 7.03 -15.76
C TYR A 343 14.02 8.48 -15.60
N ALA A 344 14.95 8.72 -14.71
CA ALA A 344 15.52 10.05 -14.47
C ALA A 344 16.25 10.59 -15.73
N ASP A 345 17.03 9.74 -16.40
CA ASP A 345 17.76 10.12 -17.63
C ASP A 345 16.80 10.44 -18.80
N LEU A 346 15.61 9.80 -18.85
CA LEU A 346 14.62 10.06 -19.89
C LEU A 346 13.76 11.28 -19.60
N PHE A 347 13.31 11.45 -18.36
CA PHE A 347 12.21 12.38 -18.08
C PHE A 347 12.60 13.55 -17.15
N THR A 348 13.56 13.37 -16.21
CA THR A 348 13.81 14.41 -15.19
C THR A 348 15.07 15.23 -15.45
N LYS A 349 16.13 14.67 -16.03
CA LYS A 349 17.39 15.38 -16.25
C LYS A 349 17.42 16.29 -17.48
N GLY A 350 16.44 16.21 -18.36
CA GLY A 350 16.35 17.00 -19.60
C GLY A 350 15.31 18.14 -19.57
N THR A 351 14.53 18.25 -18.52
CA THR A 351 13.49 19.27 -18.36
C THR A 351 14.04 20.45 -17.54
N LYS A 352 14.81 21.34 -18.20
CA LYS A 352 15.08 22.70 -17.70
C LYS A 352 14.16 23.67 -18.42
#